data_96971fee0aa09081d8eff6d8fe64429d
#
_entry.id   96971fee0aa09081d8eff6d8fe64429d
#
_cell.length_a   1.000
_cell.length_b   1.000
_cell.length_c   1.000
_cell.angle_alpha   90.00
_cell.angle_beta   90.00
_cell.angle_gamma   90.00
#
_symmetry.space_group_name_H-M   'P 1'
#
loop_
_entity.id
_entity.type
_entity.pdbx_description
1 polymer ?
#
loop_
_entity_poly.entity_id
_entity_poly.type
_entity_poly.pdbx_seq_one_letter_code
_entity_poly.pdbx_strand_id
1 'polypeptide(L)'
;KKKFCNHPGKIDNFWLPYCRKDALLLLDDFLKFRFSNFGTYEDAIKSNNNFLFHSFLSPILNVGLITPNEIISKTLTYSQKFSIPLNSVEGFIRQIIGWREFIRGIYYLKGREQVTSNFFNHNLKLSDHWYNATTGIEPLDDSINNCLNYGYTHHIPRLMIIANIMTLSRIDPREIYKWFMEMFVDSSE
;
A
#
# COMPACT_ATOMS: atom_id res chain seq x y z
N LYS A 1 7.12 15.28 -16.89
CA LYS A 1 5.73 15.69 -17.16
C LYS A 1 5.39 15.62 -18.66
N LYS A 2 6.20 16.21 -19.58
CA LYS A 2 5.90 16.19 -21.03
C LYS A 2 5.78 14.77 -21.63
N LYS A 3 6.57 13.79 -21.18
CA LYS A 3 6.58 12.42 -21.72
C LYS A 3 5.37 11.58 -21.22
N PHE A 4 4.81 11.92 -20.08
CA PHE A 4 3.76 11.14 -19.39
C PHE A 4 2.53 12.01 -19.07
N CYS A 5 2.19 12.97 -19.93
CA CYS A 5 1.09 13.92 -19.69
C CYS A 5 -0.30 13.26 -19.62
N ASN A 6 -0.45 12.10 -20.26
CA ASN A 6 -1.72 11.35 -20.32
C ASN A 6 -1.81 10.22 -19.28
N HIS A 7 -0.79 10.06 -18.41
CA HIS A 7 -0.83 9.07 -17.35
C HIS A 7 -1.51 9.63 -16.10
N PRO A 8 -2.22 8.81 -15.32
CA PRO A 8 -2.80 9.23 -14.05
C PRO A 8 -1.72 9.67 -13.06
N GLY A 9 -2.12 10.46 -12.07
CA GLY A 9 -1.25 10.91 -11.00
C GLY A 9 -0.73 12.34 -11.16
N LYS A 10 -0.25 12.89 -10.05
CA LYS A 10 0.27 14.26 -9.93
C LYS A 10 1.67 14.24 -9.33
N ILE A 11 2.55 15.12 -9.80
CA ILE A 11 3.92 15.28 -9.27
C ILE A 11 3.95 16.33 -8.16
N ASP A 12 2.97 17.22 -8.13
CA ASP A 12 2.97 18.40 -7.25
C ASP A 12 2.99 18.01 -5.76
N ASN A 13 2.46 16.83 -5.41
CA ASN A 13 2.44 16.28 -4.05
C ASN A 13 3.48 15.15 -3.87
N PHE A 14 4.65 15.25 -4.50
CA PHE A 14 5.68 14.23 -4.36
C PHE A 14 6.22 14.18 -2.93
N TRP A 15 5.96 13.08 -2.23
CA TRP A 15 6.25 12.89 -0.81
C TRP A 15 7.28 11.78 -0.53
N LEU A 16 7.64 11.00 -1.54
CA LEU A 16 8.48 9.81 -1.39
C LEU A 16 9.96 10.18 -1.19
N PRO A 17 10.65 9.51 -0.26
CA PRO A 17 12.10 9.56 -0.17
C PRO A 17 12.75 9.08 -1.48
N TYR A 18 13.70 9.84 -2.00
CA TYR A 18 14.49 9.48 -3.18
C TYR A 18 15.94 9.11 -2.85
N CYS A 19 16.33 9.22 -1.60
CA CYS A 19 17.65 8.80 -1.12
C CYS A 19 17.55 8.06 0.23
N ARG A 20 18.60 7.30 0.54
CA ARG A 20 18.66 6.51 1.77
C ARG A 20 18.54 7.35 3.05
N LYS A 21 19.12 8.56 3.08
CA LYS A 21 19.03 9.45 4.23
C LYS A 21 17.58 9.78 4.55
N ASP A 22 16.80 10.16 3.54
CA ASP A 22 15.39 10.53 3.71
C ASP A 22 14.52 9.29 4.04
N ALA A 23 14.87 8.12 3.50
CA ALA A 23 14.22 6.86 3.87
C ALA A 23 14.39 6.51 5.36
N LEU A 24 15.59 6.74 5.91
CA LEU A 24 15.83 6.57 7.35
C LEU A 24 15.08 7.59 8.21
N LEU A 25 14.98 8.84 7.74
CA LEU A 25 14.18 9.88 8.40
C LEU A 25 12.68 9.51 8.40
N LEU A 26 12.16 8.96 7.30
CA LEU A 26 10.76 8.49 7.26
C LEU A 26 10.50 7.37 8.27
N LEU A 27 11.45 6.43 8.42
CA LEU A 27 11.34 5.39 9.45
C LEU A 27 11.37 5.98 10.87
N ASP A 28 12.26 6.94 11.13
CA ASP A 28 12.35 7.62 12.42
C ASP A 28 11.07 8.40 12.75
N ASP A 29 10.51 9.07 11.77
CA ASP A 29 9.24 9.79 11.88
C ASP A 29 8.08 8.83 12.22
N PHE A 30 8.00 7.69 11.54
CA PHE A 30 7.01 6.66 11.87
C PHE A 30 7.17 6.17 13.31
N LEU A 31 8.36 5.78 13.72
CA LEU A 31 8.63 5.26 15.06
C LEU A 31 8.27 6.28 16.14
N LYS A 32 8.58 7.55 15.91
CA LYS A 32 8.37 8.62 16.88
C LYS A 32 6.91 9.06 17.01
N PHE A 33 6.18 9.17 15.91
CA PHE A 33 4.88 9.85 15.93
C PHE A 33 3.68 8.92 15.69
N ARG A 34 3.86 7.75 15.09
CA ARG A 34 2.76 6.88 14.68
C ARG A 34 2.80 5.48 15.27
N PHE A 35 3.98 4.96 15.57
CA PHE A 35 4.17 3.56 15.92
C PHE A 35 3.40 3.12 17.16
N SER A 36 3.32 3.94 18.21
CA SER A 36 2.56 3.60 19.43
C SER A 36 1.07 3.38 19.19
N ASN A 37 0.51 4.04 18.19
CA ASN A 37 -0.90 3.94 17.82
C ASN A 37 -1.16 2.97 16.66
N PHE A 38 -0.12 2.45 16.02
CA PHE A 38 -0.24 1.61 14.84
C PHE A 38 -1.16 0.41 15.09
N GLY A 39 -0.90 -0.40 16.12
CA GLY A 39 -1.66 -1.60 16.38
C GLY A 39 -3.13 -1.37 16.80
N THR A 40 -3.43 -0.21 17.38
CA THR A 40 -4.81 0.13 17.76
C THR A 40 -5.63 0.61 16.55
N TYR A 41 -4.97 1.29 15.59
CA TYR A 41 -5.64 1.93 14.45
C TYR A 41 -5.18 1.38 13.09
N GLU A 42 -4.59 0.18 13.07
CA GLU A 42 -4.12 -0.46 11.83
C GLU A 42 -5.24 -0.59 10.79
N ASP A 43 -6.44 -0.94 11.23
CA ASP A 43 -7.62 -1.13 10.38
C ASP A 43 -8.53 0.10 10.27
N ALA A 44 -8.11 1.24 10.82
CA ALA A 44 -8.94 2.44 10.78
C ALA A 44 -8.95 3.08 9.39
N ILE A 45 -10.09 3.63 9.02
CA ILE A 45 -10.28 4.47 7.83
C ILE A 45 -10.81 5.83 8.26
N LYS A 46 -10.31 6.89 7.65
CA LYS A 46 -10.77 8.26 7.90
C LYS A 46 -10.80 9.04 6.60
N SER A 47 -11.97 9.61 6.27
CA SER A 47 -12.12 10.49 5.10
C SER A 47 -11.10 11.63 5.12
N ASN A 48 -10.56 11.95 3.96
CA ASN A 48 -9.56 13.01 3.76
C ASN A 48 -8.26 12.82 4.57
N ASN A 49 -7.94 11.57 4.99
CA ASN A 49 -6.70 11.26 5.66
C ASN A 49 -6.15 9.92 5.16
N ASN A 50 -5.28 9.99 4.17
CA ASN A 50 -4.70 8.81 3.51
C ASN A 50 -3.62 8.10 4.34
N PHE A 51 -3.09 8.74 5.36
CA PHE A 51 -1.86 8.27 6.01
C PHE A 51 -2.10 7.64 7.39
N LEU A 52 -2.94 8.24 8.22
CA LEU A 52 -3.21 7.78 9.59
C LEU A 52 -1.91 7.38 10.34
N PHE A 53 -1.88 6.17 10.88
CA PHE A 53 -0.76 5.66 11.67
C PHE A 53 0.13 4.67 10.88
N HIS A 54 -0.03 4.57 9.55
CA HIS A 54 0.79 3.69 8.72
C HIS A 54 2.22 4.19 8.52
N SER A 55 3.12 3.28 8.15
CA SER A 55 4.56 3.57 8.06
C SER A 55 5.01 4.18 6.72
N PHE A 56 4.31 3.87 5.63
CA PHE A 56 4.63 4.26 4.23
C PHE A 56 5.97 3.76 3.71
N LEU A 57 6.47 2.67 4.27
CA LEU A 57 7.80 2.16 3.94
C LEU A 57 7.83 1.25 2.71
N SER A 58 6.65 0.80 2.21
CA SER A 58 6.59 -0.12 1.07
C SER A 58 7.32 0.38 -0.18
N PRO A 59 7.16 1.65 -0.65
CA PRO A 59 7.86 2.10 -1.83
C PRO A 59 9.39 2.06 -1.67
N ILE A 60 9.89 2.51 -0.53
CA ILE A 60 11.34 2.58 -0.27
C ILE A 60 11.97 1.23 0.01
N LEU A 61 11.18 0.26 0.53
CA LEU A 61 11.58 -1.14 0.65
C LEU A 61 11.69 -1.81 -0.73
N ASN A 62 10.71 -1.58 -1.59
CA ASN A 62 10.68 -2.19 -2.91
C ASN A 62 11.84 -1.74 -3.80
N VAL A 63 12.27 -0.49 -3.68
CA VAL A 63 13.45 0.02 -4.40
C VAL A 63 14.78 -0.18 -3.65
N GLY A 64 14.76 -0.82 -2.47
CA GLY A 64 15.96 -1.19 -1.72
C GLY A 64 16.70 -0.04 -1.04
N LEU A 65 16.05 1.11 -0.78
CA LEU A 65 16.68 2.22 -0.05
C LEU A 65 16.95 1.87 1.43
N ILE A 66 16.10 1.02 2.02
CA ILE A 66 16.29 0.39 3.33
C ILE A 66 15.90 -1.07 3.25
N THR A 67 16.42 -1.89 4.14
CA THR A 67 16.17 -3.33 4.17
C THR A 67 15.19 -3.71 5.29
N PRO A 68 14.46 -4.84 5.17
CA PRO A 68 13.60 -5.35 6.24
C PRO A 68 14.37 -5.53 7.57
N ASN A 69 15.60 -6.02 7.51
CA ASN A 69 16.45 -6.21 8.69
C ASN A 69 16.72 -4.90 9.45
N GLU A 70 17.00 -3.83 8.73
CA GLU A 70 17.24 -2.51 9.35
C GLU A 70 15.97 -1.98 10.01
N ILE A 71 14.82 -2.14 9.37
CA ILE A 71 13.53 -1.72 9.92
C ILE A 71 13.24 -2.50 11.21
N ILE A 72 13.38 -3.82 11.19
CA ILE A 72 13.10 -4.67 12.34
C ILE A 72 14.02 -4.34 13.51
N SER A 73 15.33 -4.28 13.27
CA SER A 73 16.31 -3.99 14.29
C SER A 73 16.06 -2.63 14.96
N LYS A 74 15.75 -1.62 14.16
CA LYS A 74 15.46 -0.27 14.65
C LYS A 74 14.14 -0.22 15.41
N THR A 75 13.11 -0.90 14.92
CA THR A 75 11.79 -1.00 15.57
C THR A 75 11.88 -1.68 16.94
N LEU A 76 12.59 -2.82 17.04
CA LEU A 76 12.77 -3.53 18.30
C LEU A 76 13.56 -2.70 19.32
N THR A 77 14.65 -2.08 18.88
CA THR A 77 15.44 -1.18 19.75
C THR A 77 14.59 -0.01 20.26
N TYR A 78 13.78 0.58 19.37
CA TYR A 78 12.89 1.68 19.72
C TYR A 78 11.80 1.24 20.71
N SER A 79 11.17 0.08 20.46
CA SER A 79 10.07 -0.43 21.29
C SER A 79 10.54 -0.74 22.73
N GLN A 80 11.74 -1.27 22.89
CA GLN A 80 12.34 -1.52 24.21
C GLN A 80 12.60 -0.23 24.98
N LYS A 81 13.10 0.80 24.28
CA LYS A 81 13.45 2.09 24.88
C LYS A 81 12.23 2.90 25.31
N PHE A 82 11.12 2.85 24.56
CA PHE A 82 9.94 3.71 24.73
C PHE A 82 8.69 2.97 25.16
N SER A 83 8.80 1.70 25.57
CA SER A 83 7.67 0.88 26.05
C SER A 83 6.46 0.91 25.12
N ILE A 84 6.67 0.68 23.84
CA ILE A 84 5.63 0.64 22.82
C ILE A 84 4.66 -0.52 23.10
N PRO A 85 3.34 -0.34 22.95
CA PRO A 85 2.35 -1.40 23.13
C PRO A 85 2.63 -2.63 22.25
N LEU A 86 2.46 -3.83 22.82
CA LEU A 86 2.78 -5.09 22.15
C LEU A 86 2.01 -5.28 20.84
N ASN A 87 0.75 -4.89 20.79
CA ASN A 87 -0.07 -4.96 19.58
C ASN A 87 0.53 -4.13 18.41
N SER A 88 1.14 -2.98 18.70
CA SER A 88 1.83 -2.17 17.68
C SER A 88 3.13 -2.83 17.23
N VAL A 89 3.91 -3.37 18.15
CA VAL A 89 5.18 -4.05 17.84
C VAL A 89 4.92 -5.30 17.01
N GLU A 90 4.05 -6.18 17.50
CA GLU A 90 3.71 -7.44 16.87
C GLU A 90 3.05 -7.22 15.51
N GLY A 91 2.03 -6.37 15.45
CA GLY A 91 1.34 -6.04 14.21
C GLY A 91 2.30 -5.51 13.14
N PHE A 92 3.15 -4.53 13.47
CA PHE A 92 4.08 -3.97 12.52
C PHE A 92 5.14 -4.96 12.03
N ILE A 93 5.74 -5.75 12.93
CA ILE A 93 6.74 -6.76 12.56
C ILE A 93 6.13 -7.85 11.67
N ARG A 94 4.90 -8.27 11.94
CA ARG A 94 4.17 -9.21 11.08
C ARG A 94 3.97 -8.66 9.67
N GLN A 95 3.69 -7.38 9.50
CA GLN A 95 3.61 -6.76 8.17
C GLN A 95 4.96 -6.80 7.43
N ILE A 96 6.07 -6.59 8.14
CA ILE A 96 7.39 -6.57 7.51
C ILE A 96 7.89 -7.97 7.15
N ILE A 97 7.72 -8.97 8.02
CA ILE A 97 8.22 -10.34 7.80
C ILE A 97 7.15 -11.23 7.20
N GLY A 98 6.01 -11.37 7.89
CA GLY A 98 5.01 -12.38 7.59
C GLY A 98 4.43 -12.24 6.21
N TRP A 99 4.02 -11.05 5.84
CA TRP A 99 3.47 -10.78 4.52
C TRP A 99 4.49 -11.05 3.40
N ARG A 100 5.73 -10.61 3.57
CA ARG A 100 6.79 -10.82 2.57
C ARG A 100 7.13 -12.30 2.38
N GLU A 101 7.26 -13.05 3.46
CA GLU A 101 7.53 -14.49 3.37
C GLU A 101 6.34 -15.27 2.80
N PHE A 102 5.11 -14.85 3.13
CA PHE A 102 3.91 -15.43 2.54
C PHE A 102 3.88 -15.22 1.02
N ILE A 103 4.06 -13.98 0.56
CA ILE A 103 4.08 -13.66 -0.88
C ILE A 103 5.22 -14.38 -1.59
N ARG A 104 6.40 -14.44 -0.98
CA ARG A 104 7.53 -15.21 -1.51
C ARG A 104 7.20 -16.69 -1.66
N GLY A 105 6.57 -17.28 -0.65
CA GLY A 105 6.12 -18.67 -0.70
C GLY A 105 5.11 -18.92 -1.83
N ILE A 106 4.10 -18.06 -1.97
CA ILE A 106 3.12 -18.14 -3.05
C ILE A 106 3.78 -17.98 -4.42
N TYR A 107 4.69 -17.03 -4.57
CA TYR A 107 5.43 -16.82 -5.82
C TYR A 107 6.17 -18.10 -6.28
N TYR A 108 6.92 -18.75 -5.39
CA TYR A 108 7.65 -19.97 -5.71
C TYR A 108 6.75 -21.17 -5.96
N LEU A 109 5.69 -21.33 -5.18
CA LEU A 109 4.85 -22.52 -5.24
C LEU A 109 3.72 -22.42 -6.28
N LYS A 110 3.17 -21.23 -6.49
CA LYS A 110 1.94 -21.00 -7.25
C LYS A 110 2.00 -19.82 -8.24
N GLY A 111 3.13 -19.15 -8.40
CA GLY A 111 3.22 -17.93 -9.20
C GLY A 111 2.69 -18.08 -10.63
N ARG A 112 3.03 -19.17 -11.33
CA ARG A 112 2.54 -19.43 -12.70
C ARG A 112 1.02 -19.66 -12.74
N GLU A 113 0.48 -20.39 -11.78
CA GLU A 113 -0.95 -20.64 -11.66
C GLU A 113 -1.70 -19.36 -11.33
N GLN A 114 -1.17 -18.56 -10.40
CA GLN A 114 -1.77 -17.32 -9.94
C GLN A 114 -1.91 -16.28 -11.08
N VAL A 115 -0.89 -16.10 -11.91
CA VAL A 115 -0.90 -15.16 -13.04
C VAL A 115 -2.02 -15.43 -14.04
N THR A 116 -2.38 -16.71 -14.23
CA THR A 116 -3.38 -17.11 -15.21
C THR A 116 -4.75 -17.43 -14.62
N SER A 117 -4.86 -17.51 -13.29
CA SER A 117 -6.09 -17.93 -12.65
C SER A 117 -7.16 -16.84 -12.64
N ASN A 118 -8.40 -17.26 -12.86
CA ASN A 118 -9.60 -16.46 -12.71
C ASN A 118 -10.68 -17.37 -12.08
N PHE A 119 -10.57 -17.58 -10.77
CA PHE A 119 -11.38 -18.54 -10.02
C PHE A 119 -12.87 -18.32 -10.16
N PHE A 120 -13.32 -17.06 -10.18
CA PHE A 120 -14.74 -16.70 -10.27
C PHE A 120 -15.24 -16.49 -11.71
N ASN A 121 -14.40 -16.69 -12.74
CA ASN A 121 -14.73 -16.38 -14.13
C ASN A 121 -15.23 -14.94 -14.35
N HIS A 122 -14.63 -13.99 -13.68
CA HIS A 122 -14.93 -12.57 -13.85
C HIS A 122 -14.39 -12.06 -15.19
N ASN A 123 -15.18 -11.27 -15.91
CA ASN A 123 -14.85 -10.86 -17.28
C ASN A 123 -15.22 -9.40 -17.62
N LEU A 124 -15.65 -8.62 -16.63
CA LEU A 124 -15.97 -7.22 -16.84
C LEU A 124 -14.68 -6.37 -16.85
N LYS A 125 -14.69 -5.33 -17.65
CA LYS A 125 -13.61 -4.34 -17.73
C LYS A 125 -13.83 -3.21 -16.76
N LEU A 126 -12.77 -2.53 -16.39
CA LEU A 126 -12.84 -1.26 -15.66
C LEU A 126 -13.36 -0.15 -16.60
N SER A 127 -14.28 0.64 -16.11
CA SER A 127 -14.73 1.87 -16.78
C SER A 127 -13.83 3.05 -16.41
N ASP A 128 -13.96 4.16 -17.15
CA ASP A 128 -13.22 5.40 -16.87
C ASP A 128 -13.50 5.96 -15.46
N HIS A 129 -14.62 5.62 -14.85
CA HIS A 129 -14.98 6.02 -13.49
C HIS A 129 -13.94 5.58 -12.45
N TRP A 130 -13.26 4.43 -12.67
CA TRP A 130 -12.19 3.93 -11.82
C TRP A 130 -10.87 4.71 -11.95
N TYR A 131 -10.73 5.48 -13.01
CA TYR A 131 -9.57 6.34 -13.24
C TYR A 131 -9.83 7.82 -12.88
N ASN A 132 -11.10 8.20 -12.78
CA ASN A 132 -11.52 9.59 -12.57
C ASN A 132 -12.17 9.83 -11.20
N ALA A 133 -12.28 8.81 -10.34
CA ALA A 133 -12.98 8.87 -9.05
C ALA A 133 -14.41 9.40 -9.17
N THR A 134 -15.17 8.84 -10.11
CA THR A 134 -16.56 9.24 -10.41
C THR A 134 -17.49 8.03 -10.42
N THR A 135 -17.25 7.07 -9.53
CA THR A 135 -18.06 5.84 -9.42
C THR A 135 -19.41 6.09 -8.75
N GLY A 136 -19.53 7.17 -7.99
CA GLY A 136 -20.70 7.50 -7.17
C GLY A 136 -20.72 6.77 -5.81
N ILE A 137 -19.69 6.02 -5.48
CA ILE A 137 -19.52 5.36 -4.19
C ILE A 137 -18.47 6.17 -3.40
N GLU A 138 -18.92 7.00 -2.47
CA GLU A 138 -18.07 7.98 -1.77
C GLU A 138 -16.77 7.39 -1.21
N PRO A 139 -16.75 6.29 -0.43
CA PRO A 139 -15.48 5.74 0.09
C PRO A 139 -14.56 5.19 -1.01
N LEU A 140 -15.10 4.74 -2.13
CA LEU A 140 -14.33 4.30 -3.28
C LEU A 140 -13.71 5.49 -4.01
N ASP A 141 -14.50 6.53 -4.28
CA ASP A 141 -14.05 7.73 -4.95
C ASP A 141 -12.99 8.48 -4.11
N ASP A 142 -13.13 8.53 -2.78
CA ASP A 142 -12.09 9.05 -1.87
C ASP A 142 -10.78 8.25 -1.99
N SER A 143 -10.88 6.92 -1.99
CA SER A 143 -9.72 6.03 -2.13
C SER A 143 -9.01 6.18 -3.48
N ILE A 144 -9.77 6.29 -4.58
CA ILE A 144 -9.21 6.53 -5.92
C ILE A 144 -8.57 7.92 -6.00
N ASN A 145 -9.18 8.95 -5.42
CA ASN A 145 -8.61 10.29 -5.34
C ASN A 145 -7.28 10.31 -4.59
N ASN A 146 -7.14 9.51 -3.53
CA ASN A 146 -5.87 9.35 -2.83
C ASN A 146 -4.80 8.73 -3.75
N CYS A 147 -5.16 7.71 -4.55
CA CYS A 147 -4.24 7.15 -5.55
C CYS A 147 -3.83 8.20 -6.60
N LEU A 148 -4.77 8.99 -7.13
CA LEU A 148 -4.50 10.04 -8.11
C LEU A 148 -3.60 11.15 -7.57
N ASN A 149 -3.76 11.52 -6.31
CA ASN A 149 -3.01 12.63 -5.70
C ASN A 149 -1.64 12.22 -5.17
N TYR A 150 -1.50 10.99 -4.65
CA TYR A 150 -0.31 10.54 -3.92
C TYR A 150 0.35 9.30 -4.53
N GLY A 151 -0.28 8.65 -5.52
CA GLY A 151 0.12 7.31 -5.99
C GLY A 151 0.05 6.25 -4.90
N TYR A 152 -0.75 6.49 -3.87
CA TYR A 152 -0.78 5.67 -2.67
C TYR A 152 -2.10 5.80 -1.92
N THR A 153 -2.56 4.71 -1.37
CA THR A 153 -3.46 4.66 -0.22
C THR A 153 -3.03 3.51 0.70
N HIS A 154 -3.30 3.60 2.00
CA HIS A 154 -2.86 2.57 2.92
C HIS A 154 -3.62 1.25 2.72
N HIS A 155 -3.17 0.19 3.40
CA HIS A 155 -3.61 -1.18 3.17
C HIS A 155 -5.13 -1.36 3.21
N ILE A 156 -5.82 -0.76 4.16
CA ILE A 156 -7.25 -1.02 4.38
C ILE A 156 -8.14 -0.49 3.26
N PRO A 157 -8.10 0.80 2.84
CA PRO A 157 -8.83 1.24 1.65
C PRO A 157 -8.43 0.48 0.39
N ARG A 158 -7.16 0.11 0.26
CA ARG A 158 -6.66 -0.68 -0.87
C ARG A 158 -7.36 -2.03 -1.00
N LEU A 159 -7.45 -2.80 0.09
CA LEU A 159 -8.07 -4.11 0.10
C LEU A 159 -9.57 -4.07 0.31
N MET A 160 -10.01 -3.44 1.40
CA MET A 160 -11.39 -3.55 1.87
C MET A 160 -12.35 -2.68 1.07
N ILE A 161 -11.87 -1.65 0.39
CA ILE A 161 -12.69 -0.80 -0.47
C ILE A 161 -12.40 -1.12 -1.94
N ILE A 162 -11.21 -0.77 -2.45
CA ILE A 162 -10.92 -0.85 -3.88
C ILE A 162 -10.99 -2.29 -4.39
N ALA A 163 -10.12 -3.18 -3.87
CA ALA A 163 -10.03 -4.56 -4.37
C ALA A 163 -11.32 -5.35 -4.12
N ASN A 164 -11.97 -5.14 -2.97
CA ASN A 164 -13.23 -5.82 -2.63
C ASN A 164 -14.35 -5.40 -3.59
N ILE A 165 -14.54 -4.11 -3.84
CA ILE A 165 -15.57 -3.62 -4.77
C ILE A 165 -15.26 -4.08 -6.20
N MET A 166 -14.00 -4.06 -6.65
CA MET A 166 -13.62 -4.62 -7.95
C MET A 166 -14.02 -6.09 -8.08
N THR A 167 -13.76 -6.89 -7.05
CA THR A 167 -14.12 -8.31 -7.02
C THR A 167 -15.65 -8.50 -7.03
N LEU A 168 -16.38 -7.79 -6.19
CA LEU A 168 -17.84 -7.85 -6.14
C LEU A 168 -18.49 -7.36 -7.45
N SER A 169 -17.85 -6.42 -8.13
CA SER A 169 -18.26 -5.93 -9.45
C SER A 169 -17.87 -6.86 -10.60
N ARG A 170 -17.32 -8.03 -10.32
CA ARG A 170 -16.95 -9.05 -11.32
C ARG A 170 -15.93 -8.58 -12.35
N ILE A 171 -15.03 -7.69 -11.96
CA ILE A 171 -13.94 -7.22 -12.82
C ILE A 171 -12.94 -8.36 -13.06
N ASP A 172 -12.46 -8.47 -14.32
CA ASP A 172 -11.41 -9.44 -14.68
C ASP A 172 -10.15 -9.20 -13.83
N PRO A 173 -9.57 -10.24 -13.21
CA PRO A 173 -8.36 -10.10 -12.38
C PRO A 173 -7.18 -9.42 -13.10
N ARG A 174 -7.07 -9.57 -14.44
CA ARG A 174 -6.04 -8.90 -15.23
C ARG A 174 -6.24 -7.41 -15.35
N GLU A 175 -7.49 -6.95 -15.41
CA GLU A 175 -7.82 -5.51 -15.36
C GLU A 175 -7.50 -4.94 -13.97
N ILE A 176 -7.83 -5.69 -12.88
CA ILE A 176 -7.50 -5.30 -11.51
C ILE A 176 -5.98 -5.18 -11.35
N TYR A 177 -5.23 -6.20 -11.76
CA TYR A 177 -3.77 -6.20 -11.70
C TYR A 177 -3.18 -4.98 -12.42
N LYS A 178 -3.61 -4.74 -13.67
CA LYS A 178 -3.16 -3.60 -14.47
C LYS A 178 -3.42 -2.28 -13.76
N TRP A 179 -4.62 -2.08 -13.23
CA TRP A 179 -4.99 -0.87 -12.52
C TRP A 179 -4.11 -0.64 -11.27
N PHE A 180 -3.86 -1.70 -10.47
CA PHE A 180 -2.99 -1.60 -9.31
C PHE A 180 -1.54 -1.25 -9.69
N MET A 181 -1.03 -1.81 -10.77
CA MET A 181 0.31 -1.48 -11.29
C MET A 181 0.41 -0.03 -11.78
N GLU A 182 -0.66 0.52 -12.34
CA GLU A 182 -0.70 1.89 -12.84
C GLU A 182 -0.89 2.94 -11.73
N MET A 183 -1.66 2.62 -10.68
CA MET A 183 -2.13 3.60 -9.71
C MET A 183 -1.30 3.66 -8.42
N PHE A 184 -0.45 2.67 -8.13
CA PHE A 184 0.32 2.63 -6.89
C PHE A 184 1.83 2.67 -7.14
N VAL A 185 2.53 3.55 -6.44
CA VAL A 185 3.99 3.70 -6.51
C VAL A 185 4.76 2.55 -5.86
N ASP A 186 4.10 1.76 -5.03
CA ASP A 186 4.66 0.58 -4.36
C ASP A 186 4.22 -0.75 -4.99
N SER A 187 3.48 -0.71 -6.10
CA SER A 187 3.22 -1.90 -6.89
C SER A 187 4.45 -2.23 -7.73
N SER A 188 4.92 -3.47 -7.60
CA SER A 188 6.07 -4.00 -8.36
C SER A 188 5.94 -5.51 -8.51
N GLU A 189 6.46 -6.05 -9.61
CA GLU A 189 6.60 -7.49 -9.83
C GLU A 189 7.80 -8.09 -9.09
#